data_e385377eec096bddfd6a707d43f041b5
#
_entry.id   e385377eec096bddfd6a707d43f041b5
#
_cell.length_a   1.000
_cell.length_b   1.000
_cell.length_c   1.000
_cell.angle_alpha   90.00
_cell.angle_beta   90.00
_cell.angle_gamma   90.00
#
_symmetry.space_group_name_H-M   'P 1'
#
loop_
_entity.id
_entity.type
_entity.pdbx_description
1 polymer ?
#
loop_
_entity_poly.entity_id
_entity_poly.type
_entity_poly.pdbx_seq_one_letter_code
_entity_poly.pdbx_strand_id
1 'polypeptide(L)'
;MIVFMTDWGNSHYVGICKGVIRGISDTEIVDLTHNITPYNVREAMHILDRSIDWFPEKTVFLTVVDYGVGTARRAIAIETEKFHFVGPDNGVFTLVLERYQPKNIIDLTNKKYHIGTSKTFHGRDIFAPAAAYIANGVFNELGTRLPNYATLPYRKASIIQNTVYGEIAYFDRFGNIETNIPFSWIENKESVKLKMGNKALQIPVVETYADVNEGELLIHEDSTGYLEIALNKGTAREKLRVSEGSEVEIVF
;
A
#
# COMPACT_ATOMS: atom_id res chain seq x y z
N MET A 1 16.64 3.60 9.25
CA MET A 1 16.22 3.73 7.83
C MET A 1 14.83 4.33 7.77
N ILE A 2 14.56 5.20 6.81
CA ILE A 2 13.20 5.69 6.46
C ILE A 2 12.86 5.18 5.07
N VAL A 3 11.72 4.53 4.92
CA VAL A 3 11.15 4.11 3.61
C VAL A 3 10.06 5.09 3.24
N PHE A 4 10.19 5.76 2.10
CA PHE A 4 9.34 6.87 1.70
C PHE A 4 8.45 6.52 0.51
N MET A 5 7.13 6.69 0.68
CA MET A 5 6.11 6.41 -0.33
C MET A 5 5.10 7.55 -0.42
N THR A 6 4.78 7.97 -1.65
CA THR A 6 3.81 9.05 -1.92
C THR A 6 3.08 8.86 -3.25
N ASP A 7 2.09 9.72 -3.51
CA ASP A 7 1.39 9.88 -4.78
C ASP A 7 1.84 11.13 -5.58
N TRP A 8 3.06 11.64 -5.34
CA TRP A 8 3.51 12.94 -5.89
C TRP A 8 4.26 12.83 -7.23
N GLY A 9 4.51 11.61 -7.72
CA GLY A 9 5.29 11.40 -8.94
C GLY A 9 6.71 11.95 -8.83
N ASN A 10 7.25 12.40 -9.94
CA ASN A 10 8.58 13.03 -10.02
C ASN A 10 8.58 14.50 -9.55
N SER A 11 7.76 14.84 -8.55
CA SER A 11 7.66 16.19 -8.05
C SER A 11 8.85 16.59 -7.17
N HIS A 12 9.24 17.86 -7.21
CA HIS A 12 10.21 18.47 -6.30
C HIS A 12 9.81 18.34 -4.80
N TYR A 13 8.54 18.07 -4.51
CA TYR A 13 8.06 17.86 -3.14
C TYR A 13 8.77 16.71 -2.43
N VAL A 14 9.10 15.64 -3.16
CA VAL A 14 9.87 14.50 -2.64
C VAL A 14 11.26 14.97 -2.18
N GLY A 15 11.96 15.72 -3.05
CA GLY A 15 13.28 16.26 -2.74
C GLY A 15 13.27 17.21 -1.55
N ILE A 16 12.25 18.07 -1.42
CA ILE A 16 12.09 18.98 -0.27
C ILE A 16 11.93 18.18 1.02
N CYS A 17 11.06 17.15 1.04
CA CYS A 17 10.87 16.32 2.24
C CYS A 17 12.14 15.57 2.63
N LYS A 18 12.89 15.04 1.66
CA LYS A 18 14.21 14.43 1.93
C LYS A 18 15.21 15.43 2.50
N GLY A 19 15.23 16.66 1.99
CA GLY A 19 16.06 17.74 2.54
C GLY A 19 15.70 18.02 4.00
N VAL A 20 14.42 18.06 4.36
CA VAL A 20 13.95 18.20 5.74
C VAL A 20 14.43 17.05 6.62
N ILE A 21 14.25 15.81 6.16
CA ILE A 21 14.69 14.61 6.90
C ILE A 21 16.20 14.69 7.16
N ARG A 22 16.99 15.00 6.14
CA ARG A 22 18.47 15.09 6.24
C ARG A 22 18.95 16.24 7.14
N GLY A 23 18.16 17.30 7.30
CA GLY A 23 18.44 18.37 8.26
C GLY A 23 18.23 17.97 9.72
N ILE A 24 17.55 16.84 9.99
CA ILE A 24 17.21 16.37 11.34
C ILE A 24 17.94 15.06 11.67
N SER A 25 18.11 14.16 10.69
CA SER A 25 18.64 12.81 10.88
C SER A 25 19.56 12.40 9.72
N ASP A 26 20.66 11.73 10.06
CA ASP A 26 21.57 11.12 9.08
C ASP A 26 21.11 9.75 8.59
N THR A 27 19.89 9.34 8.97
CA THR A 27 19.35 8.04 8.60
C THR A 27 19.23 7.86 7.07
N GLU A 28 19.41 6.64 6.60
CA GLU A 28 19.20 6.30 5.19
C GLU A 28 17.73 6.51 4.80
N ILE A 29 17.52 7.03 3.59
CA ILE A 29 16.18 7.22 3.00
C ILE A 29 16.11 6.37 1.73
N VAL A 30 15.15 5.44 1.71
CA VAL A 30 14.84 4.58 0.56
C VAL A 30 13.48 5.00 0.00
N ASP A 31 13.44 5.27 -1.30
CA ASP A 31 12.16 5.50 -1.98
C ASP A 31 11.53 4.14 -2.30
N LEU A 32 10.37 3.85 -1.72
CA LEU A 32 9.60 2.70 -2.15
C LEU A 32 8.96 2.98 -3.51
N THR A 33 8.13 4.00 -3.56
CA THR A 33 7.57 4.57 -4.80
C THR A 33 6.97 5.94 -4.52
N HIS A 34 6.97 6.80 -5.53
CA HIS A 34 6.24 8.06 -5.51
C HIS A 34 5.14 8.11 -6.60
N ASN A 35 4.90 6.97 -7.26
CA ASN A 35 3.98 6.85 -8.38
C ASN A 35 2.66 6.16 -8.00
N ILE A 36 2.26 6.21 -6.72
CA ILE A 36 0.90 5.84 -6.34
C ILE A 36 -0.06 6.71 -7.14
N THR A 37 -1.13 6.11 -7.65
CA THR A 37 -2.20 6.88 -8.31
C THR A 37 -2.68 7.99 -7.39
N PRO A 38 -2.78 9.25 -7.85
CA PRO A 38 -3.15 10.36 -6.99
C PRO A 38 -4.39 10.08 -6.15
N TYR A 39 -4.26 10.26 -4.82
CA TYR A 39 -5.29 10.06 -3.81
C TYR A 39 -5.71 8.59 -3.58
N ASN A 40 -5.05 7.62 -4.20
CA ASN A 40 -5.40 6.21 -4.08
C ASN A 40 -4.80 5.57 -2.82
N VAL A 41 -5.53 5.70 -1.71
CA VAL A 41 -5.15 5.13 -0.41
C VAL A 41 -5.17 3.60 -0.45
N ARG A 42 -6.06 2.97 -1.25
CA ARG A 42 -6.15 1.51 -1.37
C ARG A 42 -4.90 0.93 -2.02
N GLU A 43 -4.47 1.48 -3.13
CA GLU A 43 -3.22 1.09 -3.81
C GLU A 43 -2.03 1.20 -2.85
N ALA A 44 -1.90 2.35 -2.17
CA ALA A 44 -0.84 2.58 -1.19
C ALA A 44 -0.87 1.56 -0.04
N MET A 45 -2.05 1.24 0.49
CA MET A 45 -2.25 0.25 1.54
C MET A 45 -1.74 -1.14 1.14
N HIS A 46 -2.08 -1.60 -0.06
CA HIS A 46 -1.65 -2.90 -0.56
C HIS A 46 -0.16 -2.94 -0.91
N ILE A 47 0.37 -1.89 -1.56
CA ILE A 47 1.80 -1.82 -1.89
C ILE A 47 2.64 -1.81 -0.61
N LEU A 48 2.23 -1.05 0.41
CA LEU A 48 2.92 -1.04 1.69
C LEU A 48 2.94 -2.43 2.34
N ASP A 49 1.80 -3.11 2.39
CA ASP A 49 1.69 -4.44 3.01
C ASP A 49 2.56 -5.49 2.31
N ARG A 50 2.60 -5.49 0.97
CA ARG A 50 3.42 -6.40 0.18
C ARG A 50 4.93 -6.13 0.27
N SER A 51 5.29 -4.89 0.63
CA SER A 51 6.69 -4.47 0.65
C SER A 51 7.34 -4.57 2.03
N ILE A 52 6.57 -4.54 3.12
CA ILE A 52 7.10 -4.33 4.47
C ILE A 52 8.13 -5.39 4.91
N ASP A 53 7.96 -6.64 4.51
CA ASP A 53 8.82 -7.76 4.93
C ASP A 53 10.22 -7.74 4.29
N TRP A 54 10.42 -6.91 3.26
CA TRP A 54 11.71 -6.73 2.60
C TRP A 54 12.62 -5.72 3.32
N PHE A 55 12.13 -5.09 4.41
CA PHE A 55 12.88 -4.08 5.14
C PHE A 55 13.24 -4.54 6.55
N PRO A 56 14.39 -4.09 7.08
CA PRO A 56 14.84 -4.48 8.42
C PRO A 56 13.91 -3.94 9.51
N GLU A 57 13.92 -4.61 10.66
CA GLU A 57 13.21 -4.12 11.86
C GLU A 57 13.64 -2.70 12.22
N LYS A 58 12.74 -1.96 12.89
CA LYS A 58 12.89 -0.54 13.25
C LYS A 58 12.88 0.43 12.06
N THR A 59 12.57 -0.05 10.85
CA THR A 59 12.32 0.85 9.71
C THR A 59 11.12 1.76 10.02
N VAL A 60 11.24 3.02 9.63
CA VAL A 60 10.18 4.02 9.68
C VAL A 60 9.56 4.13 8.29
N PHE A 61 8.33 3.70 8.11
CA PHE A 61 7.58 3.85 6.87
C PHE A 61 6.86 5.20 6.85
N LEU A 62 7.38 6.11 6.05
CA LEU A 62 6.78 7.42 5.79
C LEU A 62 5.89 7.33 4.55
N THR A 63 4.59 7.23 4.76
CA THR A 63 3.60 7.07 3.69
C THR A 63 2.69 8.29 3.61
N VAL A 64 2.76 9.04 2.51
CA VAL A 64 2.00 10.28 2.35
C VAL A 64 1.16 10.23 1.07
N VAL A 65 -0.01 9.61 1.17
CA VAL A 65 -1.10 9.66 0.19
C VAL A 65 -2.28 10.31 0.89
N ASP A 66 -2.51 11.60 0.67
CA ASP A 66 -3.27 12.45 1.58
C ASP A 66 -4.27 13.36 0.89
N TYR A 67 -5.46 12.82 0.53
CA TYR A 67 -6.56 13.63 0.01
C TYR A 67 -7.20 14.56 1.07
N GLY A 68 -6.89 14.35 2.36
CA GLY A 68 -7.45 15.09 3.50
C GLY A 68 -6.51 16.18 4.03
N VAL A 69 -5.43 16.53 3.32
CA VAL A 69 -4.49 17.57 3.79
C VAL A 69 -5.21 18.88 4.07
N GLY A 70 -4.91 19.51 5.22
CA GLY A 70 -5.54 20.77 5.63
C GLY A 70 -6.96 20.65 6.22
N THR A 71 -7.53 19.46 6.31
CA THR A 71 -8.81 19.19 6.98
C THR A 71 -8.61 18.79 8.45
N ALA A 72 -9.66 18.30 9.11
CA ALA A 72 -9.61 17.74 10.47
C ALA A 72 -8.99 16.31 10.54
N ARG A 73 -8.50 15.75 9.44
CA ARG A 73 -7.79 14.48 9.37
C ARG A 73 -6.57 14.53 10.29
N ARG A 74 -6.44 13.56 11.21
CA ARG A 74 -5.29 13.44 12.11
C ARG A 74 -4.01 13.14 11.32
N ALA A 75 -2.87 13.65 11.80
CA ALA A 75 -1.54 13.27 11.35
C ALA A 75 -0.96 12.32 12.40
N ILE A 76 -0.66 11.07 12.04
CA ILE A 76 -0.33 10.05 13.03
C ILE A 76 1.07 9.46 12.85
N ALA A 77 1.63 9.04 13.98
CA ALA A 77 2.73 8.10 14.05
C ALA A 77 2.29 6.86 14.84
N ILE A 78 2.71 5.69 14.39
CA ILE A 78 2.37 4.40 15.00
C ILE A 78 3.64 3.62 15.25
N GLU A 79 3.78 3.10 16.46
CA GLU A 79 4.84 2.19 16.86
C GLU A 79 4.24 0.77 16.98
N THR A 80 4.90 -0.20 16.36
CA THR A 80 4.62 -1.63 16.53
C THR A 80 5.81 -2.33 17.19
N GLU A 81 5.82 -3.64 17.21
CA GLU A 81 6.98 -4.39 17.68
C GLU A 81 8.18 -4.24 16.76
N LYS A 82 7.95 -4.26 15.44
CA LYS A 82 9.02 -4.30 14.44
C LYS A 82 9.23 -2.98 13.72
N PHE A 83 8.20 -2.20 13.49
CA PHE A 83 8.21 -1.07 12.57
C PHE A 83 7.55 0.17 13.15
N HIS A 84 7.84 1.30 12.53
CA HIS A 84 7.13 2.55 12.77
C HIS A 84 6.44 3.03 11.48
N PHE A 85 5.29 3.66 11.62
CA PHE A 85 4.53 4.21 10.51
C PHE A 85 4.23 5.68 10.77
N VAL A 86 4.38 6.51 9.74
CA VAL A 86 4.12 7.95 9.80
C VAL A 86 3.31 8.34 8.56
N GLY A 87 2.17 8.99 8.75
CA GLY A 87 1.32 9.43 7.65
C GLY A 87 -0.05 9.94 8.08
N PRO A 88 -0.94 10.17 7.10
CA PRO A 88 -2.32 10.56 7.37
C PRO A 88 -3.13 9.40 7.97
N ASP A 89 -4.00 9.74 8.91
CA ASP A 89 -4.95 8.80 9.50
C ASP A 89 -6.18 8.63 8.59
N ASN A 90 -6.00 7.90 7.50
CA ASN A 90 -7.00 7.71 6.45
C ASN A 90 -7.18 6.25 6.02
N GLY A 91 -6.62 5.31 6.80
CA GLY A 91 -6.71 3.88 6.53
C GLY A 91 -5.56 3.29 5.73
N VAL A 92 -4.56 4.08 5.33
CA VAL A 92 -3.40 3.58 4.56
C VAL A 92 -2.60 2.49 5.29
N PHE A 93 -2.66 2.46 6.61
CA PHE A 93 -1.96 1.48 7.45
C PHE A 93 -2.80 0.26 7.84
N THR A 94 -4.02 0.10 7.30
CA THR A 94 -4.96 -0.96 7.71
C THR A 94 -4.34 -2.35 7.66
N LEU A 95 -3.81 -2.77 6.50
CA LEU A 95 -3.30 -4.13 6.31
C LEU A 95 -2.05 -4.40 7.16
N VAL A 96 -1.09 -3.50 7.16
CA VAL A 96 0.14 -3.67 7.96
C VAL A 96 -0.14 -3.71 9.46
N LEU A 97 -1.17 -3.00 9.94
CA LEU A 97 -1.54 -3.00 11.37
C LEU A 97 -2.41 -4.20 11.76
N GLU A 98 -3.01 -4.89 10.82
CA GLU A 98 -3.59 -6.23 11.09
C GLU A 98 -2.49 -7.28 11.35
N ARG A 99 -1.34 -7.16 10.69
CA ARG A 99 -0.17 -8.04 10.85
C ARG A 99 0.71 -7.65 12.04
N TYR A 100 0.93 -6.36 12.22
CA TYR A 100 1.81 -5.77 13.24
C TYR A 100 1.01 -4.87 14.16
N GLN A 101 0.45 -5.45 15.21
CA GLN A 101 -0.43 -4.73 16.14
C GLN A 101 0.24 -3.48 16.74
N PRO A 102 -0.48 -2.36 16.80
CA PRO A 102 0.06 -1.11 17.36
C PRO A 102 0.35 -1.24 18.87
N LYS A 103 1.53 -0.79 19.30
CA LYS A 103 1.89 -0.59 20.72
C LYS A 103 1.52 0.80 21.19
N ASN A 104 1.80 1.79 20.36
CA ASN A 104 1.50 3.19 20.61
C ASN A 104 1.03 3.88 19.34
N ILE A 105 0.09 4.80 19.48
CA ILE A 105 -0.40 5.67 18.40
C ILE A 105 -0.35 7.10 18.92
N ILE A 106 0.27 7.99 18.15
CA ILE A 106 0.43 9.41 18.51
C ILE A 106 -0.21 10.26 17.42
N ASP A 107 -1.07 11.22 17.81
CA ASP A 107 -1.44 12.35 16.96
C ASP A 107 -0.30 13.37 16.99
N LEU A 108 0.27 13.67 15.85
CA LEU A 108 1.46 14.51 15.69
C LEU A 108 1.13 15.99 15.94
N THR A 109 0.78 16.35 17.16
CA THR A 109 0.25 17.67 17.56
C THR A 109 1.30 18.60 18.17
N ASN A 110 2.47 18.07 18.54
CA ASN A 110 3.52 18.88 19.19
C ASN A 110 4.28 19.73 18.17
N LYS A 111 3.92 21.00 18.09
CA LYS A 111 4.50 21.98 17.15
C LYS A 111 6.00 22.19 17.28
N LYS A 112 6.62 21.80 18.40
CA LYS A 112 8.09 21.84 18.57
C LYS A 112 8.81 20.99 17.52
N TYR A 113 8.15 19.92 17.05
CA TYR A 113 8.70 18.96 16.07
C TYR A 113 8.19 19.23 14.64
N HIS A 114 7.43 20.29 14.42
CA HIS A 114 7.05 20.76 13.10
C HIS A 114 8.06 21.78 12.59
N ILE A 115 8.22 21.88 11.27
CA ILE A 115 9.12 22.89 10.67
C ILE A 115 8.37 24.00 9.94
N GLY A 116 7.07 23.88 9.76
CA GLY A 116 6.24 24.86 9.07
C GLY A 116 4.79 24.81 9.53
N THR A 117 3.97 25.65 8.91
CA THR A 117 2.55 25.81 9.23
C THR A 117 1.66 25.79 7.98
N SER A 118 2.16 25.24 6.86
CA SER A 118 1.38 25.14 5.63
C SER A 118 0.14 24.27 5.84
N LYS A 119 -0.99 24.74 5.36
CA LYS A 119 -2.23 23.96 5.39
C LYS A 119 -2.32 22.91 4.26
N THR A 120 -1.41 22.97 3.29
CA THR A 120 -1.45 22.13 2.09
C THR A 120 -0.19 21.29 1.90
N PHE A 121 0.79 21.37 2.80
CA PHE A 121 2.02 20.61 2.69
C PHE A 121 2.44 19.97 4.02
N HIS A 122 1.55 19.18 4.62
CA HIS A 122 1.83 18.43 5.84
C HIS A 122 2.95 17.40 5.65
N GLY A 123 3.18 16.93 4.41
CA GLY A 123 4.32 16.07 4.06
C GLY A 123 5.64 16.66 4.52
N ARG A 124 5.88 17.93 4.16
CA ARG A 124 7.09 18.70 4.56
C ARG A 124 7.07 19.11 6.02
N ASP A 125 5.93 19.64 6.49
CA ASP A 125 5.89 20.39 7.76
C ASP A 125 5.68 19.50 8.98
N ILE A 126 5.06 18.31 8.80
CA ILE A 126 4.65 17.40 9.89
C ILE A 126 5.25 16.01 9.70
N PHE A 127 4.99 15.35 8.55
CA PHE A 127 5.31 13.93 8.40
C PHE A 127 6.82 13.67 8.21
N ALA A 128 7.48 14.42 7.36
CA ALA A 128 8.92 14.26 7.13
C ALA A 128 9.74 14.52 8.43
N PRO A 129 9.53 15.63 9.17
CA PRO A 129 10.23 15.81 10.44
C PRO A 129 9.88 14.75 11.47
N ALA A 130 8.60 14.32 11.58
CA ALA A 130 8.22 13.26 12.52
C ALA A 130 8.96 11.94 12.22
N ALA A 131 9.03 11.53 10.97
CA ALA A 131 9.78 10.33 10.56
C ALA A 131 11.28 10.44 10.92
N ALA A 132 11.88 11.60 10.72
CA ALA A 132 13.28 11.85 11.06
C ALA A 132 13.54 11.80 12.56
N TYR A 133 12.67 12.40 13.37
CA TYR A 133 12.76 12.33 14.84
C TYR A 133 12.57 10.90 15.36
N ILE A 134 11.64 10.12 14.78
CA ILE A 134 11.45 8.70 15.13
C ILE A 134 12.71 7.90 14.81
N ALA A 135 13.33 8.13 13.66
CA ALA A 135 14.59 7.47 13.30
C ALA A 135 15.73 7.79 14.28
N ASN A 136 15.66 8.93 14.98
CA ASN A 136 16.58 9.33 16.07
C ASN A 136 16.10 8.86 17.46
N GLY A 137 15.04 8.03 17.55
CA GLY A 137 14.54 7.48 18.82
C GLY A 137 13.55 8.35 19.57
N VAL A 138 13.07 9.44 18.99
CA VAL A 138 12.04 10.32 19.59
C VAL A 138 10.67 9.89 19.08
N PHE A 139 9.78 9.41 19.95
CA PHE A 139 8.45 8.98 19.58
C PHE A 139 7.35 9.65 20.43
N ASN A 140 7.37 9.42 21.75
CA ASN A 140 6.29 9.85 22.65
C ASN A 140 6.12 11.37 22.74
N GLU A 141 7.18 12.13 22.50
CA GLU A 141 7.21 13.58 22.58
C GLU A 141 6.56 14.28 21.37
N LEU A 142 6.30 13.53 20.28
CA LEU A 142 5.79 14.08 19.02
C LEU A 142 4.34 14.57 19.11
N GLY A 143 3.58 14.16 20.15
CA GLY A 143 2.22 14.61 20.29
C GLY A 143 1.41 13.88 21.34
N THR A 144 0.11 13.75 21.08
CA THR A 144 -0.86 13.19 22.02
C THR A 144 -1.18 11.74 21.69
N ARG A 145 -1.19 10.86 22.70
CA ARG A 145 -1.53 9.45 22.51
C ARG A 145 -2.99 9.29 22.08
N LEU A 146 -3.22 8.40 21.10
CA LEU A 146 -4.53 8.07 20.57
C LEU A 146 -4.94 6.64 20.96
N PRO A 147 -6.24 6.41 21.20
CA PRO A 147 -6.76 5.06 21.48
C PRO A 147 -7.06 4.24 20.21
N ASN A 148 -7.12 4.88 19.03
CA ASN A 148 -7.54 4.25 17.78
C ASN A 148 -6.95 4.98 16.56
N TYR A 149 -7.08 4.33 15.41
CA TYR A 149 -6.72 4.84 14.08
C TYR A 149 -7.84 4.53 13.08
N ALA A 150 -7.84 5.23 11.95
CA ALA A 150 -8.78 4.98 10.87
C ALA A 150 -8.40 3.70 10.10
N THR A 151 -9.42 2.96 9.68
CA THR A 151 -9.27 1.77 8.83
C THR A 151 -9.98 1.97 7.50
N LEU A 152 -9.42 1.40 6.42
CA LEU A 152 -10.04 1.35 5.12
C LEU A 152 -10.77 0.02 4.95
N PRO A 153 -12.07 0.00 4.63
CA PRO A 153 -12.78 -1.24 4.39
C PRO A 153 -12.25 -1.94 3.14
N TYR A 154 -12.04 -3.24 3.23
CA TYR A 154 -11.63 -4.10 2.13
C TYR A 154 -12.24 -5.50 2.30
N ARG A 155 -12.34 -6.28 1.21
CA ARG A 155 -12.79 -7.66 1.28
C ARG A 155 -11.60 -8.57 1.59
N LYS A 156 -11.62 -9.25 2.74
CA LYS A 156 -10.63 -10.30 3.03
C LYS A 156 -10.81 -11.47 2.07
N ALA A 157 -9.69 -11.98 1.55
CA ALA A 157 -9.74 -13.20 0.76
C ALA A 157 -10.23 -14.38 1.62
N SER A 158 -11.02 -15.26 1.02
CA SER A 158 -11.59 -16.44 1.68
C SER A 158 -11.85 -17.57 0.70
N ILE A 159 -11.91 -18.81 1.20
CA ILE A 159 -12.31 -19.99 0.43
C ILE A 159 -13.61 -20.50 1.02
N ILE A 160 -14.62 -20.68 0.17
CA ILE A 160 -15.90 -21.25 0.54
C ILE A 160 -16.22 -22.36 -0.47
N GLN A 161 -16.19 -23.62 -0.02
CA GLN A 161 -16.31 -24.79 -0.88
C GLN A 161 -15.27 -24.78 -2.02
N ASN A 162 -15.68 -24.76 -3.28
CA ASN A 162 -14.80 -24.76 -4.46
C ASN A 162 -14.66 -23.34 -5.06
N THR A 163 -14.84 -22.29 -4.26
CA THR A 163 -14.75 -20.90 -4.71
C THR A 163 -13.86 -20.10 -3.80
N VAL A 164 -12.90 -19.43 -4.39
CA VAL A 164 -12.08 -18.41 -3.75
C VAL A 164 -12.70 -17.05 -4.01
N TYR A 165 -12.82 -16.26 -2.97
CA TYR A 165 -13.31 -14.89 -3.01
C TYR A 165 -12.19 -13.94 -2.60
N GLY A 166 -12.10 -12.82 -3.28
CA GLY A 166 -11.20 -11.72 -2.95
C GLY A 166 -11.62 -10.44 -3.65
N GLU A 167 -10.71 -9.51 -3.77
CA GLU A 167 -10.92 -8.27 -4.50
C GLU A 167 -9.71 -7.87 -5.31
N ILE A 168 -9.91 -6.99 -6.27
CA ILE A 168 -8.85 -6.28 -6.98
C ILE A 168 -8.19 -5.31 -5.99
N ALA A 169 -6.95 -5.56 -5.66
CA ALA A 169 -6.15 -4.75 -4.76
C ALA A 169 -5.75 -3.41 -5.41
N TYR A 170 -5.12 -3.49 -6.57
CA TYR A 170 -4.70 -2.35 -7.40
C TYR A 170 -4.37 -2.85 -8.82
N PHE A 171 -3.95 -1.93 -9.69
CA PHE A 171 -3.42 -2.24 -11.02
C PHE A 171 -1.95 -1.83 -11.07
N ASP A 172 -1.11 -2.70 -11.60
CA ASP A 172 0.27 -2.34 -11.84
C ASP A 172 0.41 -1.37 -13.02
N ARG A 173 1.63 -0.90 -13.26
CA ARG A 173 1.90 0.05 -14.36
C ARG A 173 1.71 -0.54 -15.77
N PHE A 174 1.64 -1.87 -15.89
CA PHE A 174 1.41 -2.58 -17.15
C PHE A 174 -0.07 -2.86 -17.38
N GLY A 175 -0.92 -2.57 -16.39
CA GLY A 175 -2.36 -2.83 -16.42
C GLY A 175 -2.73 -4.26 -16.06
N ASN A 176 -1.83 -5.00 -15.39
CA ASN A 176 -2.16 -6.25 -14.75
C ASN A 176 -3.04 -6.00 -13.53
N ILE A 177 -3.85 -6.99 -13.19
CA ILE A 177 -4.80 -6.91 -12.09
C ILE A 177 -4.21 -7.66 -10.90
N GLU A 178 -3.76 -6.91 -9.92
CA GLU A 178 -3.26 -7.40 -8.66
C GLU A 178 -4.43 -7.71 -7.73
N THR A 179 -4.51 -8.93 -7.21
CA THR A 179 -5.58 -9.32 -6.28
C THR A 179 -5.04 -9.51 -4.86
N ASN A 180 -5.92 -9.53 -3.87
CA ASN A 180 -5.54 -9.89 -2.51
C ASN A 180 -5.68 -11.41 -2.21
N ILE A 181 -5.80 -12.22 -3.23
CA ILE A 181 -5.94 -13.68 -3.14
C ILE A 181 -4.55 -14.32 -3.11
N PRO A 182 -4.18 -15.12 -2.08
CA PRO A 182 -2.95 -15.89 -2.10
C PRO A 182 -2.92 -16.86 -3.28
N PHE A 183 -1.86 -16.84 -4.08
CA PHE A 183 -1.75 -17.73 -5.24
C PHE A 183 -1.72 -19.21 -4.85
N SER A 184 -1.14 -19.54 -3.71
CA SER A 184 -1.08 -20.91 -3.16
C SER A 184 -2.44 -21.60 -3.03
N TRP A 185 -3.54 -20.84 -3.05
CA TRP A 185 -4.88 -21.43 -3.01
C TRP A 185 -5.34 -22.07 -4.32
N ILE A 186 -4.64 -21.75 -5.42
CA ILE A 186 -4.95 -22.26 -6.77
C ILE A 186 -3.72 -22.83 -7.50
N GLU A 187 -2.53 -22.87 -6.90
CA GLU A 187 -1.27 -23.24 -7.53
C GLU A 187 -1.28 -24.60 -8.27
N ASN A 188 -2.13 -25.54 -7.82
CA ASN A 188 -2.23 -26.88 -8.42
C ASN A 188 -3.32 -26.98 -9.51
N LYS A 189 -3.84 -25.86 -10.03
CA LYS A 189 -4.85 -25.83 -11.08
C LYS A 189 -4.21 -25.50 -12.41
N GLU A 190 -4.61 -26.22 -13.47
CA GLU A 190 -4.20 -25.90 -14.84
C GLU A 190 -5.03 -24.72 -15.40
N SER A 191 -6.27 -24.57 -14.96
CA SER A 191 -7.16 -23.48 -15.33
C SER A 191 -8.27 -23.30 -14.31
N VAL A 192 -8.82 -22.11 -14.23
CA VAL A 192 -9.91 -21.76 -13.32
C VAL A 192 -10.98 -20.94 -14.03
N LYS A 193 -12.19 -20.97 -13.49
CA LYS A 193 -13.26 -20.08 -13.94
C LYS A 193 -13.22 -18.80 -13.13
N LEU A 194 -12.72 -17.72 -13.75
CA LEU A 194 -12.73 -16.38 -13.19
C LEU A 194 -14.09 -15.73 -13.37
N LYS A 195 -14.66 -15.18 -12.30
CA LYS A 195 -15.86 -14.35 -12.36
C LYS A 195 -15.54 -12.96 -11.78
N MET A 196 -15.91 -11.92 -12.51
CA MET A 196 -15.83 -10.51 -12.10
C MET A 196 -17.01 -9.75 -12.66
N GLY A 197 -17.88 -9.22 -11.79
CA GLY A 197 -19.14 -8.62 -12.21
C GLY A 197 -20.00 -9.60 -13.02
N ASN A 198 -20.39 -9.22 -14.23
CA ASN A 198 -21.21 -10.06 -15.12
C ASN A 198 -20.36 -10.97 -16.04
N LYS A 199 -19.05 -10.98 -15.92
CA LYS A 199 -18.16 -11.78 -16.75
C LYS A 199 -17.81 -13.08 -16.05
N ALA A 200 -17.77 -14.17 -16.83
CA ALA A 200 -17.29 -15.47 -16.41
C ALA A 200 -16.43 -16.05 -17.53
N LEU A 201 -15.17 -16.27 -17.26
CA LEU A 201 -14.16 -16.67 -18.24
C LEU A 201 -13.36 -17.86 -17.72
N GLN A 202 -13.06 -18.82 -18.58
CA GLN A 202 -12.08 -19.86 -18.28
C GLN A 202 -10.70 -19.27 -18.58
N ILE A 203 -9.80 -19.27 -17.59
CA ILE A 203 -8.47 -18.68 -17.71
C ILE A 203 -7.44 -19.71 -17.29
N PRO A 204 -6.37 -19.92 -18.08
CA PRO A 204 -5.27 -20.80 -17.71
C PRO A 204 -4.47 -20.23 -16.53
N VAL A 205 -4.00 -21.14 -15.67
CA VAL A 205 -3.03 -20.85 -14.62
C VAL A 205 -1.68 -21.31 -15.13
N VAL A 206 -0.74 -20.41 -15.21
CA VAL A 206 0.56 -20.63 -15.88
C VAL A 206 1.72 -20.07 -15.04
N GLU A 207 2.95 -20.38 -15.42
CA GLU A 207 4.14 -19.88 -14.72
C GLU A 207 4.54 -18.48 -15.21
N THR A 208 4.39 -18.23 -16.52
CA THR A 208 4.84 -16.98 -17.14
C THR A 208 3.85 -16.44 -18.18
N TYR A 209 4.02 -15.16 -18.55
CA TYR A 209 3.24 -14.52 -19.62
C TYR A 209 3.39 -15.24 -20.97
N ALA A 210 4.53 -15.88 -21.23
CA ALA A 210 4.85 -16.51 -22.51
C ALA A 210 4.15 -17.87 -22.71
N ASP A 211 3.51 -18.42 -21.69
CA ASP A 211 2.82 -19.71 -21.74
C ASP A 211 1.45 -19.63 -22.42
N VAL A 212 0.99 -18.43 -22.76
CA VAL A 212 -0.21 -18.19 -23.55
C VAL A 212 0.12 -17.32 -24.78
N ASN A 213 -0.77 -17.34 -25.79
CA ASN A 213 -0.59 -16.52 -26.99
C ASN A 213 -0.75 -15.02 -26.67
N GLU A 214 -0.21 -14.18 -27.55
CA GLU A 214 -0.40 -12.74 -27.47
C GLU A 214 -1.89 -12.37 -27.49
N GLY A 215 -2.30 -11.50 -26.56
CA GLY A 215 -3.69 -11.09 -26.39
C GLY A 215 -4.58 -12.05 -25.61
N GLU A 216 -4.04 -13.14 -25.05
CA GLU A 216 -4.74 -14.05 -24.17
C GLU A 216 -4.55 -13.68 -22.69
N LEU A 217 -5.62 -13.88 -21.92
CA LEU A 217 -5.59 -13.71 -20.45
C LEU A 217 -4.93 -14.91 -19.81
N LEU A 218 -4.25 -14.67 -18.71
CA LEU A 218 -3.62 -15.68 -17.88
C LEU A 218 -3.75 -15.32 -16.40
N ILE A 219 -3.54 -16.29 -15.54
CA ILE A 219 -3.36 -16.13 -14.11
C ILE A 219 -2.02 -16.75 -13.75
N HIS A 220 -1.23 -16.05 -12.95
CA HIS A 220 0.01 -16.56 -12.40
C HIS A 220 0.28 -15.99 -11.00
N GLU A 221 1.36 -16.43 -10.36
CA GLU A 221 1.84 -15.87 -9.12
C GLU A 221 2.60 -14.57 -9.39
N ASP A 222 2.23 -13.51 -8.66
CA ASP A 222 3.04 -12.29 -8.65
C ASP A 222 4.33 -12.47 -7.83
N SER A 223 5.21 -11.47 -7.84
CA SER A 223 6.47 -11.51 -7.09
C SER A 223 6.32 -11.52 -5.57
N THR A 224 5.10 -11.43 -5.06
CA THR A 224 4.78 -11.31 -3.62
C THR A 224 3.89 -12.45 -3.11
N GLY A 225 3.58 -13.45 -3.95
CA GLY A 225 2.81 -14.63 -3.58
C GLY A 225 1.29 -14.48 -3.75
N TYR A 226 0.84 -13.43 -4.44
CA TYR A 226 -0.56 -13.21 -4.73
C TYR A 226 -0.93 -13.59 -6.17
N LEU A 227 -2.21 -13.78 -6.40
CA LEU A 227 -2.77 -14.06 -7.72
C LEU A 227 -2.81 -12.76 -8.54
N GLU A 228 -2.10 -12.76 -9.65
CA GLU A 228 -2.16 -11.74 -10.70
C GLU A 228 -2.98 -12.24 -11.89
N ILE A 229 -3.84 -11.37 -12.45
CA ILE A 229 -4.53 -11.62 -13.71
C ILE A 229 -3.91 -10.68 -14.75
N ALA A 230 -3.30 -11.27 -15.76
CA ALA A 230 -2.56 -10.55 -16.79
C ALA A 230 -3.09 -10.81 -18.20
N LEU A 231 -2.62 -10.01 -19.15
CA LEU A 231 -2.83 -10.19 -20.58
C LEU A 231 -1.48 -10.22 -21.28
N ASN A 232 -1.16 -11.31 -21.96
CA ASN A 232 0.12 -11.37 -22.69
C ASN A 232 0.19 -10.26 -23.75
N LYS A 233 1.16 -9.36 -23.62
CA LYS A 233 1.38 -8.15 -24.44
C LYS A 233 0.17 -7.21 -24.55
N GLY A 234 -0.53 -7.03 -23.42
CA GLY A 234 -1.69 -6.12 -23.35
C GLY A 234 -2.05 -5.73 -21.92
N THR A 235 -3.19 -5.08 -21.75
CA THR A 235 -3.67 -4.62 -20.44
C THR A 235 -4.92 -5.41 -20.03
N ALA A 236 -4.80 -6.23 -18.97
CA ALA A 236 -5.93 -7.01 -18.43
C ALA A 236 -7.04 -6.08 -17.90
N ARG A 237 -6.66 -4.95 -17.28
CA ARG A 237 -7.58 -3.90 -16.80
C ARG A 237 -8.54 -3.42 -17.90
N GLU A 238 -8.00 -3.08 -19.07
CA GLU A 238 -8.80 -2.56 -20.19
C GLU A 238 -9.69 -3.66 -20.78
N LYS A 239 -9.14 -4.87 -20.98
CA LYS A 239 -9.88 -6.00 -21.53
C LYS A 239 -11.04 -6.40 -20.64
N LEU A 240 -10.85 -6.42 -19.34
CA LEU A 240 -11.86 -6.84 -18.39
C LEU A 240 -12.76 -5.68 -17.93
N ARG A 241 -12.35 -4.42 -18.07
CA ARG A 241 -13.09 -3.21 -17.68
C ARG A 241 -13.56 -3.26 -16.24
N VAL A 242 -12.64 -3.49 -15.34
CA VAL A 242 -12.85 -3.62 -13.90
C VAL A 242 -12.21 -2.48 -13.13
N SER A 243 -12.59 -2.33 -11.86
CA SER A 243 -12.10 -1.28 -10.96
C SER A 243 -11.53 -1.88 -9.68
N GLU A 244 -10.65 -1.17 -9.04
CA GLU A 244 -10.14 -1.54 -7.72
C GLU A 244 -11.27 -1.76 -6.71
N GLY A 245 -11.06 -2.69 -5.78
CA GLY A 245 -12.07 -3.10 -4.82
C GLY A 245 -13.21 -3.94 -5.40
N SER A 246 -13.22 -4.18 -6.74
CA SER A 246 -14.19 -5.10 -7.34
C SER A 246 -13.96 -6.52 -6.86
N GLU A 247 -15.04 -7.26 -6.63
CA GLU A 247 -15.00 -8.66 -6.23
C GLU A 247 -14.38 -9.53 -7.32
N VAL A 248 -13.54 -10.46 -6.90
CA VAL A 248 -12.93 -11.51 -7.71
C VAL A 248 -13.39 -12.85 -7.16
N GLU A 249 -14.03 -13.66 -7.98
CA GLU A 249 -14.37 -15.05 -7.68
C GLU A 249 -13.58 -15.99 -8.58
N ILE A 250 -12.95 -16.98 -7.98
CA ILE A 250 -12.26 -18.08 -8.69
C ILE A 250 -12.95 -19.39 -8.34
N VAL A 251 -13.51 -20.05 -9.34
CA VAL A 251 -14.21 -21.32 -9.17
C VAL A 251 -13.39 -22.45 -9.79
N PHE A 252 -13.17 -23.56 -9.08
CA PHE A 252 -12.39 -24.73 -9.49
C PHE A 252 -12.99 -26.06 -9.03
#